data_4f5e3690832c0f038aeb6ab8e4a80dad
#
_entry.id   4f5e3690832c0f038aeb6ab8e4a80dad
#
_cell.length_a   1.000
_cell.length_b   1.000
_cell.length_c   1.000
_cell.angle_alpha   90.00
_cell.angle_beta   90.00
_cell.angle_gamma   90.00
#
_symmetry.space_group_name_H-M   'P 1'
#
loop_
_entity.id
_entity.type
_entity.pdbx_description
1 polymer ?
#
loop_
_entity_poly.entity_id
_entity_poly.type
_entity_poly.pdbx_seq_one_letter_code
_entity_poly.pdbx_strand_id
1 'polypeptide(L)'
;MFLQILLTLLVPIIYTENEFPGVRPTVVSIGTDWNSEVWAFYTSGGLLYWTDIKRRDDIRETTKWIKLDLPSGLSTCSNPKALITIQNEVLLFIHANDGQVYYSFFNQSLSKLKWINVNSDLPFDEGILCGTGDTISVFSVGDKLQIFARSITNTSYLYTSIISGEKASLWQMIGQPAIKLLKDAAIGWNSFTQMFEAFIVANDGYLYRSWQLSMYKWSSWDKTGYYAPSSQFAPVVYGMSTNMFNGQLNLFVHGEDNMLYHIWQTTCDKVPNPWGWCTWSTWKQIGSKMPQSANLNTLSIGNNLHLGIEIFLSGLDGNLYKLWQKDRGGIWNGWQLVDAQKEYKLASLPQVIDDGSGWWCAYALDTQQNLIAIKQNRSLTLSTDTIISASSFTISWDMPEDEVTSNDWIGIFLSNASNQLYLDYAYVGGGQNPSSKAVPHGNINVTTYLPDGAYDVRYLIDKRFVAALGVSTLVKKGSEDVAWIQIFTGIFTGLQFKDVNVSTCVKDAEEIEKDFLDAFEDFEERSIYSGLQKLGVAVNVIVKAMSDCGISQNIIDRISKFVKDLIACTDKGSCVHFVIDISTEILVLYENSYEIYGDIRASINSFKIKAYEQGGVNIGRIIKACIDLPR
;
A
#
# COMPACT_ATOMS: atom_id res chain seq x y z
N MET A 1 -48.67 -6.73 45.61
CA MET A 1 -48.57 -6.54 44.15
C MET A 1 -47.84 -5.22 43.75
N PHE A 2 -47.79 -4.21 44.60
CA PHE A 2 -47.00 -2.97 44.32
C PHE A 2 -45.51 -3.07 44.73
N LEU A 3 -45.15 -3.99 45.62
CA LEU A 3 -43.75 -4.16 46.08
C LEU A 3 -42.93 -5.05 45.15
N GLN A 4 -43.55 -5.82 44.25
CA GLN A 4 -42.87 -6.64 43.26
C GLN A 4 -42.52 -5.91 41.96
N ILE A 5 -43.18 -4.78 41.69
CA ILE A 5 -42.92 -3.94 40.52
C ILE A 5 -41.75 -2.97 40.80
N LEU A 6 -41.52 -2.62 42.06
CA LEU A 6 -40.39 -1.74 42.44
C LEU A 6 -39.03 -2.46 42.51
N LEU A 7 -39.03 -3.80 42.64
CA LEU A 7 -37.80 -4.62 42.66
C LEU A 7 -37.29 -5.01 41.28
N THR A 8 -38.13 -4.83 40.23
CA THR A 8 -37.73 -5.07 38.84
C THR A 8 -37.15 -3.84 38.14
N LEU A 9 -37.22 -2.66 38.79
CA LEU A 9 -36.67 -1.40 38.26
C LEU A 9 -35.30 -1.01 38.88
N LEU A 10 -34.77 -1.84 39.77
CA LEU A 10 -33.45 -1.69 40.39
C LEU A 10 -32.56 -2.92 40.11
N VAL A 11 -32.60 -3.45 38.91
CA VAL A 11 -31.44 -4.20 38.41
C VAL A 11 -30.40 -3.12 38.12
N PRO A 12 -29.33 -2.97 38.92
CA PRO A 12 -28.20 -2.22 38.43
C PRO A 12 -27.79 -2.94 37.14
N ILE A 13 -27.80 -2.20 36.05
CA ILE A 13 -27.03 -2.59 34.89
C ILE A 13 -25.61 -2.62 35.44
N ILE A 14 -25.19 -3.79 35.93
CA ILE A 14 -23.78 -4.10 36.16
C ILE A 14 -23.20 -4.08 34.75
N TYR A 15 -22.73 -2.91 34.33
CA TYR A 15 -21.71 -2.85 33.30
C TYR A 15 -20.58 -3.68 33.85
N THR A 16 -20.44 -4.88 33.34
CA THR A 16 -19.22 -5.65 33.55
C THR A 16 -18.11 -4.77 33.01
N GLU A 17 -17.13 -4.46 33.87
CA GLU A 17 -15.95 -3.62 33.58
C GLU A 17 -15.08 -4.12 32.41
N ASN A 18 -15.56 -5.05 31.60
CA ASN A 18 -14.85 -5.69 30.49
C ASN A 18 -15.18 -5.14 29.09
N GLU A 19 -16.04 -4.16 28.98
CA GLU A 19 -16.25 -3.47 27.72
C GLU A 19 -15.42 -2.18 27.70
N PHE A 20 -14.42 -2.10 26.82
CA PHE A 20 -13.70 -0.88 26.50
C PHE A 20 -14.41 -0.17 25.32
N PRO A 21 -15.61 0.41 25.51
CA PRO A 21 -16.33 1.03 24.42
C PRO A 21 -15.55 2.25 23.96
N GLY A 22 -15.08 2.20 22.71
CA GLY A 22 -14.40 3.31 22.05
C GLY A 22 -12.88 3.35 22.15
N VAL A 23 -12.23 2.41 22.85
CA VAL A 23 -10.76 2.29 22.78
C VAL A 23 -10.36 1.77 21.41
N ARG A 24 -9.37 2.42 20.80
CA ARG A 24 -8.79 2.07 19.52
C ARG A 24 -7.28 2.26 19.59
N PRO A 25 -6.47 1.26 19.24
CA PRO A 25 -5.04 1.51 19.06
C PRO A 25 -4.85 2.43 17.85
N THR A 26 -3.90 3.33 17.94
CA THR A 26 -3.43 4.09 16.79
C THR A 26 -2.17 3.44 16.28
N VAL A 27 -2.17 3.05 15.01
CA VAL A 27 -1.08 2.30 14.40
C VAL A 27 -0.55 3.08 13.21
N VAL A 28 0.76 3.14 13.06
CA VAL A 28 1.44 3.75 11.92
C VAL A 28 2.47 2.79 11.34
N SER A 29 2.58 2.74 10.03
CA SER A 29 3.58 1.96 9.30
C SER A 29 4.66 2.89 8.78
N ILE A 30 5.91 2.66 9.16
CA ILE A 30 7.07 3.45 8.74
C ILE A 30 7.79 2.69 7.64
N GLY A 31 7.90 3.31 6.46
CA GLY A 31 8.45 2.71 5.26
C GLY A 31 7.38 2.50 4.19
N THR A 32 7.81 2.13 3.00
CA THR A 32 6.94 2.02 1.81
C THR A 32 6.96 0.63 1.19
N ASP A 33 7.56 -0.35 1.86
CA ASP A 33 7.73 -1.70 1.33
C ASP A 33 7.28 -2.77 2.33
N TRP A 34 7.37 -4.02 1.91
CA TRP A 34 7.01 -5.19 2.69
C TRP A 34 7.84 -5.36 3.98
N ASN A 35 8.90 -4.59 4.18
CA ASN A 35 9.78 -4.60 5.36
C ASN A 35 9.58 -3.38 6.28
N SER A 36 8.49 -2.62 6.13
CA SER A 36 8.18 -1.45 6.95
C SER A 36 8.04 -1.82 8.43
N GLU A 37 8.51 -0.96 9.32
CA GLU A 37 8.25 -1.08 10.76
C GLU A 37 6.85 -0.58 11.09
N VAL A 38 6.18 -1.21 12.06
CA VAL A 38 4.86 -0.81 12.52
C VAL A 38 4.92 -0.45 14.00
N TRP A 39 4.44 0.73 14.36
CA TRP A 39 4.35 1.21 15.73
C TRP A 39 2.90 1.41 16.13
N ALA A 40 2.55 0.93 17.33
CA ALA A 40 1.22 1.06 17.88
C ALA A 40 1.22 1.87 19.16
N PHE A 41 0.19 2.70 19.34
CA PHE A 41 -0.04 3.54 20.50
C PHE A 41 -1.46 3.33 21.01
N TYR A 42 -1.65 3.30 22.32
CA TYR A 42 -2.99 3.30 22.91
C TYR A 42 -3.00 3.99 24.27
N THR A 43 -4.19 4.33 24.72
CA THR A 43 -4.40 4.92 26.04
C THR A 43 -5.21 3.98 26.92
N SER A 44 -4.81 3.88 28.19
CA SER A 44 -5.54 3.13 29.22
C SER A 44 -5.40 3.82 30.56
N GLY A 45 -6.50 4.02 31.28
CA GLY A 45 -6.50 4.68 32.58
C GLY A 45 -5.89 6.10 32.57
N GLY A 46 -6.01 6.83 31.47
CA GLY A 46 -5.43 8.16 31.31
C GLY A 46 -3.92 8.16 31.03
N LEU A 47 -3.31 7.01 30.85
CA LEU A 47 -1.88 6.83 30.54
C LEU A 47 -1.72 6.45 29.07
N LEU A 48 -0.56 6.79 28.49
CA LEU A 48 -0.19 6.52 27.11
C LEU A 48 0.86 5.42 27.03
N TYR A 49 0.68 4.50 26.12
CA TYR A 49 1.57 3.37 25.90
C TYR A 49 1.91 3.21 24.42
N TRP A 50 3.06 2.62 24.14
CA TRP A 50 3.46 2.26 22.79
C TRP A 50 4.12 0.90 22.74
N THR A 51 4.19 0.31 21.55
CA THR A 51 4.94 -0.90 21.23
C THR A 51 5.40 -0.85 19.78
N ASP A 52 6.52 -1.49 19.49
CA ASP A 52 6.97 -1.78 18.13
C ASP A 52 6.52 -3.19 17.73
N ILE A 53 6.16 -3.34 16.48
CA ILE A 53 5.74 -4.59 15.91
C ILE A 53 6.70 -4.93 14.78
N LYS A 54 7.49 -5.98 14.98
CA LYS A 54 8.27 -6.52 13.87
C LYS A 54 7.32 -7.25 12.94
N ARG A 55 7.24 -6.80 11.71
CA ARG A 55 6.26 -7.20 10.70
C ARG A 55 6.20 -8.71 10.42
N ARG A 56 7.26 -9.46 10.71
CA ARG A 56 7.37 -10.89 10.43
C ARG A 56 6.68 -11.79 11.45
N ASP A 57 6.37 -11.26 12.61
CA ASP A 57 5.88 -12.07 13.71
C ASP A 57 4.35 -12.14 13.64
N ASP A 58 3.82 -13.35 13.61
CA ASP A 58 2.43 -13.62 13.98
C ASP A 58 2.27 -13.12 15.41
N ILE A 59 1.65 -11.97 15.62
CA ILE A 59 1.55 -11.34 16.94
C ILE A 59 0.53 -12.13 17.75
N ARG A 60 0.99 -13.25 18.29
CA ARG A 60 0.28 -14.06 19.28
C ARG A 60 0.97 -14.02 20.64
N GLU A 61 2.11 -13.33 20.72
CA GLU A 61 2.83 -13.19 21.98
C GLU A 61 2.24 -12.05 22.81
N THR A 62 2.38 -12.15 24.13
CA THR A 62 1.96 -11.10 25.06
C THR A 62 2.65 -9.79 24.70
N THR A 63 1.86 -8.79 24.30
CA THR A 63 2.39 -7.51 23.86
C THR A 63 3.08 -6.78 25.01
N LYS A 64 4.33 -6.44 24.82
CA LYS A 64 5.09 -5.65 25.80
C LYS A 64 4.85 -4.16 25.54
N TRP A 65 3.91 -3.61 26.26
CA TRP A 65 3.64 -2.18 26.22
C TRP A 65 4.63 -1.37 27.05
N ILE A 66 5.16 -0.31 26.48
CA ILE A 66 6.07 0.65 27.12
C ILE A 66 5.29 1.92 27.41
N LYS A 67 5.28 2.34 28.67
CA LYS A 67 4.62 3.58 29.07
C LYS A 67 5.41 4.79 28.57
N LEU A 68 4.70 5.78 28.05
CA LEU A 68 5.25 7.08 27.66
C LEU A 68 4.93 8.14 28.71
N ASP A 69 5.87 9.04 28.94
CA ASP A 69 5.67 10.18 29.81
C ASP A 69 4.78 11.24 29.14
N LEU A 70 3.77 11.66 29.86
CA LEU A 70 2.88 12.76 29.47
C LEU A 70 3.39 14.11 30.01
N PRO A 71 2.84 15.25 29.54
CA PRO A 71 3.08 16.53 30.18
C PRO A 71 2.78 16.46 31.69
N SER A 72 3.58 17.14 32.51
CA SER A 72 3.51 17.02 33.98
C SER A 72 2.11 17.31 34.52
N GLY A 73 1.56 16.37 35.28
CA GLY A 73 0.25 16.48 35.93
C GLY A 73 -0.95 16.24 35.01
N LEU A 74 -0.74 15.87 33.74
CA LEU A 74 -1.80 15.61 32.78
C LEU A 74 -2.05 14.11 32.58
N SER A 75 -3.26 13.80 32.15
CA SER A 75 -3.67 12.48 31.68
C SER A 75 -4.35 12.60 30.31
N THR A 76 -4.36 11.53 29.54
CA THR A 76 -5.08 11.50 28.26
C THR A 76 -6.56 11.27 28.50
N CYS A 77 -7.42 11.87 27.68
CA CYS A 77 -8.86 11.69 27.76
C CYS A 77 -9.50 11.19 26.46
N SER A 78 -8.68 10.85 25.47
CA SER A 78 -9.13 10.23 24.20
C SER A 78 -8.08 9.28 23.65
N ASN A 79 -8.43 8.57 22.58
CA ASN A 79 -7.44 7.80 21.83
C ASN A 79 -6.34 8.71 21.29
N PRO A 80 -5.07 8.29 21.31
CA PRO A 80 -3.99 9.04 20.69
C PRO A 80 -4.18 9.07 19.18
N LYS A 81 -3.60 10.04 18.51
CA LYS A 81 -3.45 10.07 17.05
C LYS A 81 -1.98 10.09 16.72
N ALA A 82 -1.60 9.31 15.72
CA ALA A 82 -0.25 9.33 15.18
C ALA A 82 -0.31 9.46 13.67
N LEU A 83 0.68 10.14 13.10
CA LEU A 83 0.86 10.25 11.67
C LEU A 83 2.35 10.30 11.32
N ILE A 84 2.65 9.98 10.08
CA ILE A 84 4.00 10.06 9.54
C ILE A 84 4.12 11.34 8.72
N THR A 85 5.18 12.09 8.97
CA THR A 85 5.52 13.28 8.18
C THR A 85 6.18 12.90 6.86
N ILE A 86 6.30 13.86 5.95
CA ILE A 86 7.05 13.69 4.69
C ILE A 86 8.54 13.40 4.92
N GLN A 87 9.09 13.72 6.10
CA GLN A 87 10.44 13.39 6.52
C GLN A 87 10.55 11.99 7.15
N ASN A 88 9.49 11.20 7.11
CA ASN A 88 9.41 9.88 7.73
C ASN A 88 9.55 9.90 9.27
N GLU A 89 9.11 10.98 9.91
CA GLU A 89 9.07 11.13 11.36
C GLU A 89 7.66 10.85 11.88
N VAL A 90 7.53 10.20 13.03
CA VAL A 90 6.24 9.97 13.66
C VAL A 90 5.88 11.13 14.59
N LEU A 91 4.75 11.74 14.33
CA LEU A 91 4.12 12.73 15.20
C LEU A 91 2.99 12.09 15.97
N LEU A 92 3.04 12.22 17.28
CA LEU A 92 2.05 11.71 18.21
C LEU A 92 1.26 12.84 18.81
N PHE A 93 -0.06 12.74 18.78
CA PHE A 93 -1.01 13.71 19.32
C PHE A 93 -1.80 13.10 20.46
N ILE A 94 -2.02 13.86 21.51
CA ILE A 94 -2.91 13.51 22.61
C ILE A 94 -3.87 14.66 22.90
N HIS A 95 -5.06 14.31 23.33
CA HIS A 95 -6.00 15.22 23.96
C HIS A 95 -5.94 14.97 25.46
N ALA A 96 -5.60 15.98 26.23
CA ALA A 96 -5.39 15.87 27.66
C ALA A 96 -6.62 16.33 28.47
N ASN A 97 -6.62 15.95 29.75
CA ASN A 97 -7.73 16.23 30.67
C ASN A 97 -7.90 17.72 31.03
N ASP A 98 -6.95 18.58 30.64
CA ASP A 98 -7.09 20.04 30.71
C ASP A 98 -7.85 20.64 29.50
N GLY A 99 -8.36 19.78 28.61
CA GLY A 99 -9.06 20.20 27.40
C GLY A 99 -8.16 20.70 26.27
N GLN A 100 -6.83 20.53 26.38
CA GLN A 100 -5.88 20.97 25.38
C GLN A 100 -5.36 19.81 24.54
N VAL A 101 -4.88 20.12 23.32
CA VAL A 101 -4.21 19.18 22.43
C VAL A 101 -2.71 19.39 22.51
N TYR A 102 -1.99 18.30 22.69
CA TYR A 102 -0.53 18.31 22.71
C TYR A 102 0.01 17.39 21.61
N TYR A 103 1.17 17.74 21.07
CA TYR A 103 1.88 16.86 20.15
C TYR A 103 3.36 16.75 20.49
N SER A 104 3.97 15.67 20.05
CA SER A 104 5.40 15.42 20.19
C SER A 104 5.93 14.62 19.00
N PHE A 105 7.16 14.89 18.61
CA PHE A 105 7.89 13.98 17.74
C PHE A 105 8.26 12.74 18.54
N PHE A 106 7.81 11.58 18.06
CA PHE A 106 8.10 10.31 18.69
C PHE A 106 9.43 9.75 18.16
N ASN A 107 10.31 9.38 19.09
CA ASN A 107 11.55 8.67 18.80
C ASN A 107 11.71 7.57 19.84
N GLN A 108 11.80 6.31 19.39
CA GLN A 108 11.92 5.13 20.26
C GLN A 108 13.15 5.15 21.20
N SER A 109 14.19 5.88 20.85
CA SER A 109 15.40 6.02 21.68
C SER A 109 15.28 7.07 22.79
N LEU A 110 14.23 7.90 22.78
CA LEU A 110 14.02 8.95 23.78
C LEU A 110 13.17 8.44 24.94
N SER A 111 13.71 8.51 26.16
CA SER A 111 12.96 8.18 27.38
C SER A 111 11.93 9.25 27.77
N LYS A 112 12.06 10.47 27.24
CA LYS A 112 11.14 11.59 27.49
C LYS A 112 10.78 12.28 26.18
N LEU A 113 9.49 12.48 25.97
CA LEU A 113 8.95 13.23 24.85
C LEU A 113 8.88 14.74 25.19
N LYS A 114 9.23 15.58 24.22
CA LYS A 114 9.02 17.03 24.31
C LYS A 114 7.61 17.34 23.82
N TRP A 115 6.66 17.46 24.73
CA TRP A 115 5.31 17.82 24.40
C TRP A 115 5.15 19.32 24.13
N ILE A 116 4.49 19.66 23.06
CA ILE A 116 4.17 21.03 22.62
C ILE A 116 2.66 21.19 22.66
N ASN A 117 2.17 22.21 23.36
CA ASN A 117 0.75 22.56 23.34
C ASN A 117 0.40 23.17 21.98
N VAL A 118 -0.64 22.66 21.32
CA VAL A 118 -1.06 23.14 20.00
C VAL A 118 -1.48 24.62 20.06
N ASN A 119 -2.15 25.03 21.10
CA ASN A 119 -2.45 26.45 21.33
C ASN A 119 -3.02 26.67 22.74
N SER A 120 -2.47 27.63 23.47
CA SER A 120 -3.00 28.05 24.78
C SER A 120 -4.26 28.91 24.68
N ASP A 121 -4.57 29.45 23.48
CA ASP A 121 -5.66 30.41 23.29
C ASP A 121 -6.82 29.74 22.51
N LEU A 122 -7.38 28.67 23.05
CA LEU A 122 -8.64 28.15 22.55
C LEU A 122 -9.72 29.21 22.67
N PRO A 123 -10.54 29.43 21.64
CA PRO A 123 -11.60 30.45 21.66
C PRO A 123 -12.78 30.06 22.57
N PHE A 124 -12.62 29.06 23.44
CA PHE A 124 -13.65 28.59 24.36
C PHE A 124 -13.10 28.47 25.78
N ASP A 125 -13.81 29.01 26.69
CA ASP A 125 -13.46 28.99 28.11
C ASP A 125 -13.45 27.59 28.75
N GLU A 126 -13.91 26.55 28.05
CA GLU A 126 -14.13 25.19 28.56
C GLU A 126 -13.35 24.06 27.86
N GLY A 127 -12.50 24.38 26.86
CA GLY A 127 -11.64 23.39 26.20
C GLY A 127 -12.33 22.52 25.12
N ILE A 128 -11.64 21.47 24.71
CA ILE A 128 -12.11 20.47 23.73
C ILE A 128 -12.83 19.33 24.47
N LEU A 129 -13.83 18.74 23.82
CA LEU A 129 -14.61 17.64 24.39
C LEU A 129 -13.73 16.43 24.68
N CYS A 130 -13.54 16.10 25.94
CA CYS A 130 -13.03 14.82 26.38
C CYS A 130 -14.09 13.73 26.23
N GLY A 131 -13.76 12.63 25.58
CA GLY A 131 -14.68 11.51 25.38
C GLY A 131 -13.96 10.19 25.17
N THR A 132 -14.68 9.11 25.25
CA THR A 132 -14.17 7.74 25.07
C THR A 132 -13.88 7.37 23.61
N GLY A 133 -13.81 8.34 22.71
CA GLY A 133 -13.61 8.12 21.28
C GLY A 133 -12.54 9.02 20.67
N ASP A 134 -12.60 9.16 19.37
CA ASP A 134 -11.72 10.02 18.57
C ASP A 134 -12.23 11.46 18.62
N THR A 135 -11.71 12.27 19.54
CA THR A 135 -12.15 13.67 19.73
C THR A 135 -11.40 14.66 18.83
N ILE A 136 -10.30 14.23 18.25
CA ILE A 136 -9.50 15.02 17.31
C ILE A 136 -9.24 14.22 16.02
N SER A 137 -9.17 14.94 14.91
CA SER A 137 -8.67 14.41 13.63
C SER A 137 -7.44 15.21 13.19
N VAL A 138 -6.42 14.54 12.73
CA VAL A 138 -5.16 15.17 12.32
C VAL A 138 -4.77 14.69 10.94
N PHE A 139 -4.34 15.63 10.09
CA PHE A 139 -3.92 15.35 8.71
C PHE A 139 -2.61 16.06 8.40
N SER A 140 -1.75 15.40 7.64
CA SER A 140 -0.55 16.00 7.05
C SER A 140 -0.84 16.43 5.62
N VAL A 141 -0.55 17.69 5.30
CA VAL A 141 -0.72 18.27 3.96
C VAL A 141 0.54 19.04 3.58
N GLY A 142 1.40 18.42 2.78
CA GLY A 142 2.73 18.93 2.52
C GLY A 142 3.56 19.03 3.81
N ASP A 143 4.10 20.22 4.08
CA ASP A 143 4.88 20.55 5.28
C ASP A 143 4.03 21.02 6.48
N LYS A 144 2.71 20.99 6.35
CA LYS A 144 1.75 21.48 7.36
C LYS A 144 0.88 20.37 7.90
N LEU A 145 0.47 20.56 9.16
CA LEU A 145 -0.49 19.69 9.82
C LEU A 145 -1.78 20.47 10.05
N GLN A 146 -2.90 19.87 9.75
CA GLN A 146 -4.20 20.45 10.06
C GLN A 146 -4.93 19.57 11.07
N ILE A 147 -5.36 20.21 12.16
CA ILE A 147 -6.06 19.56 13.26
C ILE A 147 -7.51 20.02 13.26
N PHE A 148 -8.42 19.10 13.53
CA PHE A 148 -9.84 19.35 13.70
C PHE A 148 -10.27 18.86 15.06
N ALA A 149 -11.08 19.66 15.74
CA ALA A 149 -11.57 19.33 17.07
C ALA A 149 -12.99 19.88 17.30
N ARG A 150 -13.74 19.19 18.15
CA ARG A 150 -15.10 19.57 18.56
C ARG A 150 -15.04 20.23 19.94
N SER A 151 -15.72 21.38 20.12
CA SER A 151 -15.80 22.06 21.42
C SER A 151 -16.72 21.36 22.43
N ILE A 152 -16.43 21.55 23.74
CA ILE A 152 -17.23 20.98 24.85
C ILE A 152 -18.54 21.73 25.06
N THR A 153 -18.59 23.02 24.72
CA THR A 153 -19.70 23.88 25.03
C THR A 153 -21.04 23.36 24.53
N ASN A 154 -22.15 23.83 25.12
CA ASN A 154 -23.52 23.49 24.71
C ASN A 154 -23.81 23.65 23.22
N THR A 155 -22.89 24.26 22.48
CA THR A 155 -22.95 24.53 21.05
C THR A 155 -22.24 23.48 20.19
N SER A 156 -21.27 22.73 20.75
CA SER A 156 -20.56 21.64 20.06
C SER A 156 -20.16 21.97 18.60
N TYR A 157 -19.44 23.06 18.39
CA TYR A 157 -18.98 23.47 17.06
C TYR A 157 -17.70 22.77 16.66
N LEU A 158 -17.45 22.69 15.35
CA LEU A 158 -16.22 22.16 14.78
C LEU A 158 -15.22 23.30 14.56
N TYR A 159 -14.00 23.08 14.99
CA TYR A 159 -12.88 24.00 14.84
C TYR A 159 -11.70 23.34 14.16
N THR A 160 -10.85 24.16 13.55
CA THR A 160 -9.59 23.73 12.95
C THR A 160 -8.45 24.64 13.33
N SER A 161 -7.26 24.09 13.45
CA SER A 161 -5.99 24.80 13.60
C SER A 161 -4.94 24.20 12.67
N ILE A 162 -3.97 25.02 12.24
CA ILE A 162 -2.89 24.60 11.35
C ILE A 162 -1.57 24.76 12.08
N ILE A 163 -0.76 23.71 12.06
CA ILE A 163 0.60 23.71 12.61
C ILE A 163 1.58 23.82 11.44
N SER A 164 2.52 24.76 11.53
CA SER A 164 3.65 24.92 10.63
C SER A 164 4.94 25.04 11.45
N GLY A 165 5.79 24.02 11.39
CA GLY A 165 6.90 23.86 12.31
C GLY A 165 6.41 23.69 13.76
N GLU A 166 6.95 24.49 14.71
CA GLU A 166 6.53 24.47 16.13
C GLU A 166 5.41 25.48 16.45
N LYS A 167 4.81 26.13 15.44
CA LYS A 167 3.77 27.15 15.64
C LYS A 167 2.42 26.68 15.13
N ALA A 168 1.40 26.78 15.97
CA ALA A 168 0.01 26.58 15.59
C ALA A 168 -0.67 27.93 15.27
N SER A 169 -1.61 27.92 14.34
CA SER A 169 -2.51 29.05 14.09
C SER A 169 -3.56 29.14 15.19
N LEU A 170 -4.23 30.28 15.28
CA LEU A 170 -5.44 30.39 16.10
C LEU A 170 -6.49 29.39 15.60
N TRP A 171 -7.28 28.86 16.52
CA TRP A 171 -8.39 28.00 16.18
C TRP A 171 -9.48 28.77 15.43
N GLN A 172 -9.98 28.20 14.35
CA GLN A 172 -11.01 28.78 13.50
C GLN A 172 -12.24 27.88 13.50
N MET A 173 -13.42 28.45 13.68
CA MET A 173 -14.68 27.74 13.55
C MET A 173 -14.96 27.43 12.08
N ILE A 174 -15.38 26.20 11.81
CA ILE A 174 -15.73 25.73 10.47
C ILE A 174 -17.21 26.00 10.22
N GLY A 175 -17.49 26.63 9.06
CA GLY A 175 -18.83 26.90 8.56
C GLY A 175 -19.57 27.98 9.35
N GLN A 176 -20.19 28.92 8.63
CA GLN A 176 -20.99 30.02 9.20
C GLN A 176 -22.31 30.11 8.42
N PRO A 177 -23.49 30.22 9.05
CA PRO A 177 -23.72 30.15 10.50
C PRO A 177 -23.37 28.75 11.05
N ALA A 178 -22.95 28.72 12.30
CA ALA A 178 -22.59 27.49 12.97
C ALA A 178 -23.79 26.55 13.14
N ILE A 179 -23.61 25.27 12.86
CA ILE A 179 -24.58 24.22 13.10
C ILE A 179 -24.12 23.41 14.32
N LYS A 180 -25.04 23.20 15.26
CA LYS A 180 -24.77 22.37 16.42
C LYS A 180 -24.54 20.93 16.00
N LEU A 181 -23.38 20.39 16.36
CA LEU A 181 -23.01 19.00 16.11
C LEU A 181 -23.70 18.09 17.15
N LEU A 182 -24.43 17.10 16.68
CA LEU A 182 -24.93 16.02 17.53
C LEU A 182 -23.92 14.92 17.74
N LYS A 183 -23.15 14.66 16.71
CA LYS A 183 -22.14 13.60 16.61
C LYS A 183 -20.86 14.20 16.07
N ASP A 184 -19.81 13.39 16.04
CA ASP A 184 -18.53 13.80 15.49
C ASP A 184 -18.66 14.08 13.99
N ALA A 185 -17.87 15.04 13.52
CA ALA A 185 -17.79 15.38 12.11
C ALA A 185 -16.86 14.41 11.39
N ALA A 186 -17.20 14.03 10.18
CA ALA A 186 -16.29 13.33 9.28
C ALA A 186 -15.50 14.35 8.47
N ILE A 187 -14.17 14.23 8.47
CA ILE A 187 -13.26 15.12 7.73
C ILE A 187 -12.55 14.33 6.67
N GLY A 188 -12.62 14.78 5.42
CA GLY A 188 -11.94 14.16 4.28
C GLY A 188 -11.06 15.14 3.52
N TRP A 189 -9.90 14.66 3.07
CA TRP A 189 -9.05 15.36 2.13
C TRP A 189 -9.40 14.95 0.71
N ASN A 190 -9.86 15.90 -0.08
CA ASN A 190 -10.12 15.70 -1.50
C ASN A 190 -8.83 15.96 -2.28
N SER A 191 -8.17 14.92 -2.75
CA SER A 191 -6.88 15.05 -3.43
C SER A 191 -6.98 15.68 -4.83
N PHE A 192 -8.16 15.70 -5.43
CA PHE A 192 -8.39 16.39 -6.71
C PHE A 192 -8.42 17.91 -6.54
N THR A 193 -9.15 18.39 -5.52
CA THR A 193 -9.27 19.82 -5.24
C THR A 193 -8.14 20.35 -4.35
N GLN A 194 -7.38 19.48 -3.70
CA GLN A 194 -6.36 19.81 -2.70
C GLN A 194 -6.96 20.58 -1.52
N MET A 195 -8.19 20.23 -1.10
CA MET A 195 -8.94 20.91 -0.06
C MET A 195 -9.63 19.90 0.86
N PHE A 196 -9.84 20.30 2.12
CA PHE A 196 -10.64 19.53 3.06
C PHE A 196 -12.14 19.77 2.88
N GLU A 197 -12.92 18.74 3.15
CA GLU A 197 -14.36 18.80 3.29
C GLU A 197 -14.79 18.19 4.63
N ALA A 198 -15.70 18.85 5.32
CA ALA A 198 -16.26 18.41 6.59
C ALA A 198 -17.75 18.05 6.41
N PHE A 199 -18.17 16.95 7.02
CA PHE A 199 -19.52 16.40 6.89
C PHE A 199 -20.11 16.13 8.28
N ILE A 200 -21.38 16.50 8.47
CA ILE A 200 -22.14 16.25 9.69
C ILE A 200 -23.54 15.80 9.35
N VAL A 201 -24.14 15.01 10.24
CA VAL A 201 -25.58 14.79 10.24
C VAL A 201 -26.19 15.66 11.34
N ALA A 202 -27.09 16.56 10.97
CA ALA A 202 -27.71 17.49 11.89
C ALA A 202 -29.02 16.93 12.48
N ASN A 203 -29.59 17.65 13.44
CA ASN A 203 -30.84 17.26 14.16
C ASN A 203 -32.04 17.04 13.24
N ASP A 204 -32.06 17.68 12.07
CA ASP A 204 -33.12 17.52 11.08
C ASP A 204 -32.97 16.26 10.22
N GLY A 205 -31.94 15.43 10.49
CA GLY A 205 -31.64 14.20 9.79
C GLY A 205 -30.98 14.38 8.44
N TYR A 206 -30.63 15.60 8.06
CA TYR A 206 -29.95 15.83 6.78
C TYR A 206 -28.43 15.84 6.95
N LEU A 207 -27.73 15.43 5.88
CA LEU A 207 -26.31 15.59 5.74
C LEU A 207 -25.98 17.04 5.36
N TYR A 208 -25.12 17.67 6.13
CA TYR A 208 -24.55 18.97 5.86
C TYR A 208 -23.07 18.83 5.57
N ARG A 209 -22.56 19.71 4.75
CA ARG A 209 -21.14 19.80 4.43
C ARG A 209 -20.65 21.23 4.50
N SER A 210 -19.36 21.39 4.79
CA SER A 210 -18.60 22.63 4.61
C SER A 210 -17.28 22.27 3.95
N TRP A 211 -16.79 23.08 3.04
CA TRP A 211 -15.55 22.82 2.32
C TRP A 211 -14.58 23.99 2.47
N GLN A 212 -13.32 23.67 2.43
CA GLN A 212 -12.26 24.64 2.51
C GLN A 212 -12.16 25.41 1.20
N LEU A 213 -12.19 26.73 1.26
CA LEU A 213 -12.04 27.65 0.13
C LEU A 213 -10.59 28.09 -0.04
N SER A 214 -9.84 28.16 1.04
CA SER A 214 -8.42 28.39 1.12
C SER A 214 -7.91 27.85 2.46
N MET A 215 -6.62 27.86 2.69
CA MET A 215 -6.02 27.32 3.91
C MET A 215 -6.67 27.82 5.22
N TYR A 216 -7.17 29.05 5.24
CA TYR A 216 -7.77 29.67 6.43
C TYR A 216 -9.24 30.08 6.22
N LYS A 217 -9.90 29.61 5.19
CA LYS A 217 -11.29 30.01 4.91
C LYS A 217 -12.14 28.81 4.53
N TRP A 218 -13.28 28.69 5.19
CA TRP A 218 -14.29 27.68 4.95
C TRP A 218 -15.58 28.28 4.39
N SER A 219 -16.31 27.47 3.63
CA SER A 219 -17.67 27.82 3.20
C SER A 219 -18.63 27.87 4.40
N SER A 220 -19.82 28.44 4.22
CA SER A 220 -20.94 28.15 5.11
C SER A 220 -21.28 26.65 5.09
N TRP A 221 -21.99 26.18 6.11
CA TRP A 221 -22.59 24.85 6.07
C TRP A 221 -23.70 24.84 5.01
N ASP A 222 -23.57 23.91 4.08
CA ASP A 222 -24.51 23.68 3.00
C ASP A 222 -25.30 22.40 3.26
N LYS A 223 -26.63 22.50 3.22
CA LYS A 223 -27.53 21.36 3.32
C LYS A 223 -27.49 20.62 1.99
N THR A 224 -26.92 19.42 1.96
CA THR A 224 -26.70 18.66 0.72
C THR A 224 -27.99 18.24 -0.02
N GLY A 225 -29.14 18.38 0.62
CA GLY A 225 -30.42 17.86 0.09
C GLY A 225 -30.62 16.36 0.31
N TYR A 226 -29.59 15.65 0.80
CA TYR A 226 -29.67 14.22 1.07
C TYR A 226 -30.06 13.98 2.54
N TYR A 227 -31.21 13.32 2.74
CA TYR A 227 -31.60 12.82 4.04
C TYR A 227 -30.69 11.66 4.44
N ALA A 228 -30.05 11.73 5.59
CA ALA A 228 -29.20 10.65 6.05
C ALA A 228 -30.05 9.43 6.45
N PRO A 229 -29.59 8.21 6.19
CA PRO A 229 -30.28 6.99 6.60
C PRO A 229 -30.47 6.86 8.12
N SER A 230 -29.67 7.59 8.90
CA SER A 230 -29.83 7.72 10.36
C SER A 230 -29.25 9.04 10.84
N SER A 231 -29.90 9.64 11.85
CA SER A 231 -29.37 10.76 12.63
C SER A 231 -28.62 10.32 13.89
N GLN A 232 -28.64 9.02 14.21
CA GLN A 232 -28.06 8.50 15.46
C GLN A 232 -26.56 8.26 15.37
N PHE A 233 -26.02 8.06 14.15
CA PHE A 233 -24.63 7.69 13.93
C PHE A 233 -23.85 8.77 13.17
N ALA A 234 -22.59 8.96 13.55
CA ALA A 234 -21.69 9.84 12.84
C ALA A 234 -21.39 9.28 11.43
N PRO A 235 -21.28 10.13 10.40
CA PRO A 235 -20.77 9.70 9.12
C PRO A 235 -19.28 9.35 9.24
N VAL A 236 -18.83 8.39 8.43
CA VAL A 236 -17.42 8.07 8.29
C VAL A 236 -17.01 8.40 6.86
N VAL A 237 -15.96 9.20 6.72
CA VAL A 237 -15.44 9.60 5.42
C VAL A 237 -14.19 8.80 5.08
N TYR A 238 -14.09 8.44 3.81
CA TYR A 238 -12.91 7.82 3.25
C TYR A 238 -12.52 8.54 1.96
N GLY A 239 -11.31 9.10 1.93
CA GLY A 239 -10.71 9.73 0.77
C GLY A 239 -9.61 8.84 0.21
N MET A 240 -9.68 8.50 -1.06
CA MET A 240 -8.61 7.76 -1.73
C MET A 240 -7.44 8.70 -2.01
N SER A 241 -6.31 8.48 -1.33
CA SER A 241 -5.12 9.34 -1.44
C SER A 241 -4.24 9.09 -2.67
N THR A 242 -4.60 8.18 -3.56
CA THR A 242 -3.75 7.81 -4.69
C THR A 242 -3.94 8.72 -5.89
N ASN A 243 -2.84 9.21 -6.45
CA ASN A 243 -2.79 10.08 -7.64
C ASN A 243 -3.48 9.51 -8.90
N MET A 244 -3.89 8.26 -8.90
CA MET A 244 -4.52 7.61 -10.06
C MET A 244 -6.02 7.84 -10.19
N PHE A 245 -6.70 8.38 -9.17
CA PHE A 245 -8.17 8.35 -9.13
C PHE A 245 -8.74 9.63 -8.52
N ASN A 246 -8.75 10.71 -9.24
CA ASN A 246 -9.53 11.96 -9.03
C ASN A 246 -9.88 12.36 -7.57
N GLY A 247 -9.30 11.72 -6.55
CA GLY A 247 -9.42 12.06 -5.13
C GLY A 247 -10.84 12.14 -4.56
N GLN A 248 -11.78 11.42 -5.15
CA GLN A 248 -13.18 11.44 -4.75
C GLN A 248 -13.39 10.92 -3.33
N LEU A 249 -14.18 11.65 -2.55
CA LEU A 249 -14.58 11.23 -1.21
C LEU A 249 -15.75 10.26 -1.25
N ASN A 250 -15.72 9.33 -0.32
CA ASN A 250 -16.77 8.36 -0.06
C ASN A 250 -17.26 8.54 1.38
N LEU A 251 -18.57 8.60 1.60
CA LEU A 251 -19.17 8.66 2.92
C LEU A 251 -19.97 7.42 3.19
N PHE A 252 -19.88 6.95 4.42
CA PHE A 252 -20.59 5.79 4.93
C PHE A 252 -21.37 6.18 6.17
N VAL A 253 -22.61 5.71 6.27
CA VAL A 253 -23.47 5.91 7.43
C VAL A 253 -24.17 4.61 7.79
N HIS A 254 -24.18 4.27 9.06
CA HIS A 254 -24.96 3.17 9.60
C HIS A 254 -26.44 3.59 9.69
N GLY A 255 -27.34 2.85 9.06
CA GLY A 255 -28.78 3.11 9.11
C GLY A 255 -29.44 2.52 10.35
N GLU A 256 -30.61 3.05 10.71
CA GLU A 256 -31.43 2.54 11.83
C GLU A 256 -31.95 1.12 11.59
N ASP A 257 -31.98 0.69 10.34
CA ASP A 257 -32.35 -0.66 9.89
C ASP A 257 -31.21 -1.68 10.04
N ASN A 258 -30.08 -1.26 10.61
CA ASN A 258 -28.85 -2.04 10.74
C ASN A 258 -28.21 -2.42 9.38
N MET A 259 -28.37 -1.54 8.39
CA MET A 259 -27.70 -1.62 7.11
C MET A 259 -26.66 -0.53 6.97
N LEU A 260 -25.63 -0.75 6.14
CA LEU A 260 -24.66 0.27 5.82
C LEU A 260 -25.06 0.99 4.53
N TYR A 261 -24.94 2.30 4.53
CA TYR A 261 -25.25 3.16 3.39
C TYR A 261 -24.03 3.93 2.94
N HIS A 262 -23.91 4.10 1.64
CA HIS A 262 -22.78 4.71 0.96
C HIS A 262 -23.25 5.79 -0.01
N ILE A 263 -22.57 6.93 -0.01
CA ILE A 263 -22.68 8.02 -0.98
C ILE A 263 -21.28 8.46 -1.36
N TRP A 264 -21.05 8.81 -2.62
CA TRP A 264 -19.72 9.17 -3.11
C TRP A 264 -19.76 10.34 -4.08
N GLN A 265 -18.63 11.03 -4.19
CA GLN A 265 -18.42 12.09 -5.17
C GLN A 265 -18.34 11.51 -6.59
N THR A 266 -19.04 12.11 -7.54
CA THR A 266 -19.12 11.61 -8.92
C THR A 266 -18.31 12.46 -9.90
N THR A 267 -18.46 13.78 -9.86
CA THR A 267 -17.76 14.73 -10.72
C THR A 267 -17.22 15.86 -9.87
N CYS A 268 -15.96 16.22 -10.06
CA CYS A 268 -15.30 17.31 -9.35
C CYS A 268 -14.76 18.35 -10.32
N ASP A 269 -14.94 19.62 -9.98
CA ASP A 269 -14.47 20.77 -10.73
C ASP A 269 -13.30 21.44 -10.00
N LYS A 270 -12.38 22.07 -10.76
CA LYS A 270 -11.27 22.84 -10.18
C LYS A 270 -11.70 24.19 -9.59
N VAL A 271 -12.92 24.60 -9.84
CA VAL A 271 -13.53 25.82 -9.30
C VAL A 271 -14.79 25.40 -8.57
N PRO A 272 -14.98 25.79 -7.29
CA PRO A 272 -16.18 25.40 -6.56
C PRO A 272 -17.41 26.04 -7.22
N ASN A 273 -18.37 25.21 -7.58
CA ASN A 273 -19.70 25.67 -7.95
C ASN A 273 -20.54 25.99 -6.68
N PRO A 274 -21.75 26.53 -6.77
CA PRO A 274 -22.59 26.81 -5.59
C PRO A 274 -22.85 25.61 -4.68
N TRP A 275 -22.60 24.39 -5.19
CA TRP A 275 -22.80 23.11 -4.50
C TRP A 275 -21.49 22.49 -3.98
N GLY A 276 -20.38 23.24 -3.93
CA GLY A 276 -19.06 22.77 -3.54
C GLY A 276 -18.19 22.35 -4.71
N TRP A 277 -17.13 21.62 -4.42
CA TRP A 277 -16.16 21.17 -5.42
C TRP A 277 -16.65 20.00 -6.28
N CYS A 278 -17.53 19.17 -5.73
CA CYS A 278 -17.95 17.92 -6.34
C CYS A 278 -19.46 17.71 -6.25
N THR A 279 -20.03 17.07 -7.27
CA THR A 279 -21.38 16.49 -7.21
C THR A 279 -21.34 15.12 -6.53
N TRP A 280 -22.48 14.67 -6.03
CA TRP A 280 -22.60 13.46 -5.23
C TRP A 280 -23.61 12.49 -5.84
N SER A 281 -23.39 11.18 -5.65
CA SER A 281 -24.40 10.16 -5.93
C SER A 281 -25.57 10.28 -4.95
N THR A 282 -26.57 9.44 -5.10
CA THR A 282 -27.59 9.21 -4.05
C THR A 282 -27.13 8.13 -3.09
N TRP A 283 -27.69 8.12 -1.86
CA TRP A 283 -27.45 7.03 -0.92
C TRP A 283 -27.79 5.68 -1.50
N LYS A 284 -26.88 4.74 -1.38
CA LYS A 284 -27.08 3.34 -1.76
C LYS A 284 -26.81 2.47 -0.55
N GLN A 285 -27.73 1.56 -0.28
CA GLN A 285 -27.51 0.48 0.66
C GLN A 285 -26.45 -0.47 0.10
N ILE A 286 -25.50 -0.87 0.95
CA ILE A 286 -24.40 -1.76 0.57
C ILE A 286 -24.34 -2.97 1.48
N GLY A 287 -23.95 -4.10 0.90
CA GLY A 287 -23.81 -5.35 1.63
C GLY A 287 -25.14 -5.91 2.15
N SER A 288 -25.02 -6.83 3.07
CA SER A 288 -26.13 -7.43 3.85
C SER A 288 -26.28 -6.74 5.19
N LYS A 289 -27.24 -7.18 6.00
CA LYS A 289 -27.41 -6.70 7.39
C LYS A 289 -26.09 -6.82 8.16
N MET A 290 -25.72 -5.75 8.86
CA MET A 290 -24.47 -5.72 9.60
C MET A 290 -24.48 -6.76 10.75
N PRO A 291 -23.35 -7.39 11.04
CA PRO A 291 -23.16 -8.13 12.29
C PRO A 291 -23.45 -7.23 13.49
N GLN A 292 -23.94 -7.78 14.59
CA GLN A 292 -24.06 -7.00 15.81
C GLN A 292 -22.69 -6.52 16.25
N SER A 293 -22.55 -5.22 16.43
CA SER A 293 -21.28 -4.57 16.78
C SER A 293 -21.40 -3.84 18.12
N ALA A 294 -20.34 -3.91 18.91
CA ALA A 294 -20.25 -3.22 20.20
C ALA A 294 -20.23 -1.69 20.04
N ASN A 295 -19.70 -1.20 18.91
CA ASN A 295 -19.64 0.22 18.63
C ASN A 295 -19.91 0.50 17.16
N LEU A 296 -21.12 0.94 16.88
CA LEU A 296 -21.61 1.23 15.54
C LEU A 296 -21.12 2.56 14.96
N ASN A 297 -20.39 3.36 15.75
CA ASN A 297 -20.04 4.72 15.37
C ASN A 297 -18.73 4.84 14.58
N THR A 298 -17.94 3.78 14.49
CA THR A 298 -16.64 3.84 13.85
C THR A 298 -16.36 2.61 13.02
N LEU A 299 -16.37 2.80 11.72
CA LEU A 299 -15.88 1.84 10.74
C LEU A 299 -14.39 2.07 10.53
N SER A 300 -13.62 1.02 10.33
CA SER A 300 -12.28 1.13 9.80
C SER A 300 -12.32 0.82 8.30
N ILE A 301 -11.70 1.67 7.50
CA ILE A 301 -11.80 1.58 6.05
C ILE A 301 -10.40 1.53 5.44
N GLY A 302 -10.20 0.61 4.52
CA GLY A 302 -8.99 0.45 3.72
C GLY A 302 -9.33 0.18 2.26
N ASN A 303 -8.30 -0.10 1.48
CA ASN A 303 -8.41 -0.57 0.10
C ASN A 303 -7.84 -1.96 -0.05
N ASN A 304 -8.40 -2.73 -0.95
CA ASN A 304 -7.73 -3.92 -1.47
C ASN A 304 -6.77 -3.56 -2.60
N LEU A 305 -6.04 -4.55 -3.10
CA LEU A 305 -5.08 -4.37 -4.18
C LEU A 305 -5.67 -3.87 -5.50
N HIS A 306 -6.94 -4.14 -5.74
CA HIS A 306 -7.67 -3.66 -6.92
C HIS A 306 -8.30 -2.30 -6.71
N LEU A 307 -7.92 -1.60 -5.61
CA LEU A 307 -8.45 -0.29 -5.21
C LEU A 307 -9.95 -0.30 -4.92
N GLY A 308 -10.54 -1.48 -4.69
CA GLY A 308 -11.86 -1.61 -4.11
C GLY A 308 -11.83 -1.22 -2.63
N ILE A 309 -12.91 -0.65 -2.13
CA ILE A 309 -13.02 -0.24 -0.74
C ILE A 309 -13.30 -1.48 0.12
N GLU A 310 -12.60 -1.59 1.23
CA GLU A 310 -12.84 -2.57 2.29
C GLU A 310 -13.21 -1.91 3.60
N ILE A 311 -14.26 -2.40 4.23
CA ILE A 311 -14.80 -1.87 5.48
C ILE A 311 -14.72 -2.95 6.55
N PHE A 312 -14.21 -2.62 7.71
CA PHE A 312 -13.99 -3.54 8.82
C PHE A 312 -14.73 -3.07 10.07
N LEU A 313 -15.24 -4.03 10.83
CA LEU A 313 -15.81 -3.80 12.15
C LEU A 313 -15.55 -4.98 13.10
N SER A 314 -15.51 -4.71 14.40
CA SER A 314 -15.52 -5.72 15.45
C SER A 314 -16.96 -6.05 15.85
N GLY A 315 -17.32 -7.33 15.82
CA GLY A 315 -18.61 -7.79 16.32
C GLY A 315 -18.67 -7.83 17.85
N LEU A 316 -19.87 -7.84 18.43
CA LEU A 316 -20.08 -8.08 19.87
C LEU A 316 -19.59 -9.47 20.31
N ASP A 317 -19.47 -10.39 19.37
CA ASP A 317 -18.89 -11.72 19.57
C ASP A 317 -17.35 -11.73 19.64
N GLY A 318 -16.74 -10.54 19.50
CA GLY A 318 -15.28 -10.36 19.52
C GLY A 318 -14.58 -10.79 18.23
N ASN A 319 -15.30 -10.99 17.14
CA ASN A 319 -14.73 -11.35 15.85
C ASN A 319 -14.57 -10.10 14.96
N LEU A 320 -13.66 -10.19 13.99
CA LEU A 320 -13.51 -9.19 12.93
C LEU A 320 -14.36 -9.56 11.72
N TYR A 321 -15.09 -8.60 11.19
CA TYR A 321 -15.88 -8.75 9.97
C TYR A 321 -15.41 -7.76 8.91
N LYS A 322 -15.47 -8.17 7.63
CA LYS A 322 -15.20 -7.29 6.49
C LYS A 322 -16.35 -7.27 5.49
N LEU A 323 -16.53 -6.12 4.86
CA LEU A 323 -17.40 -5.87 3.70
C LEU A 323 -16.55 -5.20 2.63
N TRP A 324 -16.55 -5.69 1.39
CA TRP A 324 -15.61 -5.19 0.39
C TRP A 324 -16.18 -5.12 -1.03
N GLN A 325 -15.55 -4.29 -1.85
CA GLN A 325 -15.71 -4.29 -3.30
C GLN A 325 -14.57 -5.08 -3.94
N LYS A 326 -14.85 -5.88 -4.98
CA LYS A 326 -13.82 -6.62 -5.70
C LYS A 326 -12.80 -5.68 -6.35
N ASP A 327 -13.31 -4.63 -6.97
CA ASP A 327 -12.56 -3.57 -7.64
C ASP A 327 -13.20 -2.22 -7.37
N ARG A 328 -12.55 -1.15 -7.81
CA ARG A 328 -13.06 0.21 -7.61
C ARG A 328 -14.42 0.42 -8.29
N GLY A 329 -15.40 0.85 -7.49
CA GLY A 329 -16.78 1.06 -7.97
C GLY A 329 -17.54 -0.21 -8.31
N GLY A 330 -16.94 -1.38 -8.00
CA GLY A 330 -17.53 -2.69 -8.20
C GLY A 330 -18.70 -2.98 -7.28
N ILE A 331 -19.28 -4.15 -7.46
CA ILE A 331 -20.38 -4.64 -6.62
C ILE A 331 -19.84 -4.94 -5.22
N TRP A 332 -20.60 -4.54 -4.20
CA TRP A 332 -20.31 -4.87 -2.81
C TRP A 332 -20.65 -6.34 -2.53
N ASN A 333 -19.74 -7.05 -1.91
CA ASN A 333 -19.97 -8.38 -1.38
C ASN A 333 -20.77 -8.32 -0.07
N GLY A 334 -21.16 -9.46 0.50
CA GLY A 334 -21.77 -9.51 1.83
C GLY A 334 -20.71 -9.43 2.93
N TRP A 335 -21.14 -9.19 4.19
CA TRP A 335 -20.27 -9.28 5.35
C TRP A 335 -19.69 -10.69 5.48
N GLN A 336 -18.37 -10.74 5.65
CA GLN A 336 -17.64 -11.98 5.90
C GLN A 336 -16.89 -11.90 7.22
N LEU A 337 -16.86 -13.03 7.91
CA LEU A 337 -16.03 -13.25 9.06
C LEU A 337 -14.56 -13.36 8.59
N VAL A 338 -13.71 -12.49 9.11
CA VAL A 338 -12.27 -12.56 8.87
C VAL A 338 -11.69 -13.53 9.88
N ASP A 339 -11.06 -14.60 9.39
CA ASP A 339 -10.36 -15.59 10.21
C ASP A 339 -11.20 -16.30 11.29
N ALA A 340 -12.08 -17.18 10.84
CA ALA A 340 -13.00 -17.94 11.69
C ALA A 340 -12.33 -18.95 12.67
N GLN A 341 -11.01 -19.16 12.58
CA GLN A 341 -10.32 -20.22 13.33
C GLN A 341 -9.55 -19.74 14.57
N LYS A 342 -9.72 -18.47 15.00
CA LYS A 342 -8.87 -17.86 16.02
C LYS A 342 -9.40 -17.98 17.46
N GLU A 343 -8.46 -18.17 18.38
CA GLU A 343 -8.71 -18.29 19.83
C GLU A 343 -8.88 -16.95 20.56
N TYR A 344 -8.68 -15.79 19.90
CA TYR A 344 -8.76 -14.47 20.54
C TYR A 344 -10.13 -13.81 20.37
N LYS A 345 -10.46 -12.92 21.29
CA LYS A 345 -11.63 -12.06 21.25
C LYS A 345 -11.21 -10.60 21.23
N LEU A 346 -11.63 -9.86 20.22
CA LEU A 346 -11.35 -8.44 20.12
C LEU A 346 -12.18 -7.67 21.15
N ALA A 347 -11.52 -6.77 21.89
CA ALA A 347 -12.13 -5.85 22.85
C ALA A 347 -12.07 -4.39 22.38
N SER A 348 -11.41 -4.10 21.27
CA SER A 348 -11.32 -2.76 20.71
C SER A 348 -11.79 -2.72 19.26
N LEU A 349 -12.00 -1.48 18.76
CA LEU A 349 -12.21 -1.26 17.35
C LEU A 349 -10.93 -1.54 16.57
N PRO A 350 -11.02 -2.14 15.38
CA PRO A 350 -9.84 -2.33 14.55
C PRO A 350 -9.38 -0.99 13.97
N GLN A 351 -8.08 -0.83 13.83
CA GLN A 351 -7.47 0.13 12.93
C GLN A 351 -6.88 -0.61 11.76
N VAL A 352 -7.33 -0.29 10.57
CA VAL A 352 -6.80 -0.84 9.33
C VAL A 352 -5.81 0.15 8.74
N ILE A 353 -4.63 -0.33 8.42
CA ILE A 353 -3.60 0.42 7.72
C ILE A 353 -3.10 -0.38 6.53
N ASP A 354 -2.65 0.32 5.50
CA ASP A 354 -1.79 -0.26 4.48
C ASP A 354 -0.43 -0.53 5.11
N ASP A 355 -0.01 -1.76 5.01
CA ASP A 355 1.27 -2.19 5.57
C ASP A 355 2.48 -1.79 4.69
N GLY A 356 2.29 -0.92 3.70
CA GLY A 356 3.30 -0.47 2.75
C GLY A 356 3.50 -1.41 1.55
N SER A 357 2.83 -2.56 1.53
CA SER A 357 2.82 -3.50 0.41
C SER A 357 1.54 -3.43 -0.42
N GLY A 358 0.66 -2.47 -0.12
CA GLY A 358 -0.65 -2.33 -0.77
C GLY A 358 -1.72 -3.26 -0.17
N TRP A 359 -1.40 -3.96 0.94
CA TRP A 359 -2.31 -4.82 1.66
C TRP A 359 -2.72 -4.19 2.98
N TRP A 360 -3.93 -4.46 3.39
CA TRP A 360 -4.36 -4.05 4.71
C TRP A 360 -3.90 -5.04 5.79
N CYS A 361 -3.64 -4.48 6.95
CA CYS A 361 -3.53 -5.20 8.20
C CYS A 361 -4.45 -4.53 9.22
N ALA A 362 -5.33 -5.30 9.85
CA ALA A 362 -6.21 -4.81 10.91
C ALA A 362 -5.56 -5.06 12.27
N TYR A 363 -5.40 -4.00 13.05
CA TYR A 363 -4.86 -4.05 14.40
C TYR A 363 -5.95 -3.73 15.40
N ALA A 364 -6.10 -4.57 16.42
CA ALA A 364 -7.05 -4.36 17.51
C ALA A 364 -6.47 -4.90 18.83
N LEU A 365 -7.02 -4.48 19.95
CA LEU A 365 -6.70 -5.04 21.26
C LEU A 365 -7.64 -6.20 21.58
N ASP A 366 -7.11 -7.25 22.19
CA ASP A 366 -7.91 -8.32 22.77
C ASP A 366 -8.40 -7.96 24.19
N THR A 367 -9.14 -8.85 24.83
CA THR A 367 -9.65 -8.68 26.20
C THR A 367 -8.55 -8.60 27.26
N GLN A 368 -7.33 -8.98 26.93
CA GLN A 368 -6.16 -8.91 27.81
C GLN A 368 -5.26 -7.70 27.49
N GLN A 369 -5.70 -6.81 26.60
CA GLN A 369 -4.95 -5.67 26.06
C GLN A 369 -3.70 -6.05 25.26
N ASN A 370 -3.63 -7.26 24.73
CA ASN A 370 -2.63 -7.60 23.75
C ASN A 370 -3.02 -7.01 22.40
N LEU A 371 -2.04 -6.53 21.66
CA LEU A 371 -2.25 -6.08 20.30
C LEU A 371 -2.32 -7.29 19.36
N ILE A 372 -3.44 -7.44 18.68
CA ILE A 372 -3.69 -8.48 17.70
C ILE A 372 -3.54 -7.86 16.31
N ALA A 373 -2.69 -8.43 15.48
CA ALA A 373 -2.61 -8.11 14.07
C ALA A 373 -3.31 -9.19 13.26
N ILE A 374 -4.30 -8.79 12.49
CA ILE A 374 -5.06 -9.68 11.61
C ILE A 374 -4.67 -9.32 10.18
N LYS A 375 -3.93 -10.23 9.57
CA LYS A 375 -3.48 -10.12 8.18
C LYS A 375 -4.31 -11.05 7.31
N GLN A 376 -4.39 -10.74 6.04
CA GLN A 376 -4.88 -11.72 5.08
C GLN A 376 -3.95 -12.93 5.04
N ASN A 377 -4.54 -14.12 4.92
CA ASN A 377 -3.76 -15.36 4.84
C ASN A 377 -3.02 -15.37 3.50
N ARG A 378 -1.69 -15.27 3.55
CA ARG A 378 -0.81 -15.22 2.38
C ARG A 378 0.58 -15.66 2.77
N SER A 379 1.25 -16.34 1.88
CA SER A 379 2.64 -16.75 2.10
C SER A 379 3.45 -16.75 0.81
N LEU A 380 4.75 -16.49 0.95
CA LEU A 380 5.77 -16.72 -0.05
C LEU A 380 6.92 -17.42 0.64
N THR A 381 7.28 -18.59 0.14
CA THR A 381 8.33 -19.42 0.75
C THR A 381 9.30 -19.93 -0.29
N LEU A 382 10.54 -20.16 0.14
CA LEU A 382 11.58 -20.77 -0.67
C LEU A 382 11.90 -22.16 -0.14
N SER A 383 12.25 -23.08 -1.03
CA SER A 383 12.67 -24.43 -0.63
C SER A 383 14.02 -24.44 0.11
N THR A 384 14.73 -23.32 0.16
CA THR A 384 16.03 -23.17 0.83
C THR A 384 16.27 -21.73 1.27
N ASP A 385 16.92 -21.52 2.40
CA ASP A 385 17.32 -20.21 2.91
C ASP A 385 18.57 -19.65 2.22
N THR A 386 19.33 -20.51 1.54
CA THR A 386 20.51 -20.14 0.76
C THR A 386 20.42 -20.77 -0.60
N ILE A 387 20.41 -19.94 -1.63
CA ILE A 387 20.36 -20.36 -3.03
C ILE A 387 21.81 -20.58 -3.52
N ILE A 388 22.07 -21.72 -4.15
CA ILE A 388 23.32 -21.92 -4.86
C ILE A 388 23.13 -21.43 -6.29
N SER A 389 23.96 -20.51 -6.75
CA SER A 389 23.93 -20.00 -8.13
C SER A 389 24.03 -21.15 -9.13
N ALA A 390 23.32 -21.08 -10.23
CA ALA A 390 23.18 -22.12 -11.26
C ALA A 390 22.44 -23.40 -10.78
N SER A 391 21.86 -23.43 -9.57
CA SER A 391 20.99 -24.53 -9.13
C SER A 391 19.54 -24.12 -9.08
N SER A 392 18.64 -25.09 -9.23
CA SER A 392 17.21 -24.87 -9.13
C SER A 392 16.74 -24.83 -7.68
N PHE A 393 15.84 -23.92 -7.39
CA PHE A 393 15.10 -23.86 -6.14
C PHE A 393 13.62 -23.61 -6.42
N THR A 394 12.76 -23.98 -5.47
CA THR A 394 11.31 -23.81 -5.60
C THR A 394 10.86 -22.58 -4.85
N ILE A 395 10.05 -21.76 -5.49
CA ILE A 395 9.31 -20.66 -4.90
C ILE A 395 7.84 -21.10 -4.81
N SER A 396 7.27 -21.08 -3.62
CA SER A 396 5.86 -21.43 -3.39
C SER A 396 5.11 -20.21 -2.85
N TRP A 397 3.88 -20.03 -3.30
CA TRP A 397 3.00 -18.95 -2.84
C TRP A 397 1.60 -19.46 -2.53
N ASP A 398 0.97 -18.76 -1.59
CA ASP A 398 -0.43 -18.94 -1.21
C ASP A 398 -1.04 -17.54 -1.03
N MET A 399 -2.03 -17.19 -1.85
CA MET A 399 -2.61 -15.85 -1.96
C MET A 399 -4.14 -15.97 -1.94
N PRO A 400 -4.87 -14.94 -1.43
CA PRO A 400 -6.32 -14.93 -1.49
C PRO A 400 -6.83 -14.97 -2.95
N GLU A 401 -7.81 -15.84 -3.23
CA GLU A 401 -8.36 -16.05 -4.58
C GLU A 401 -8.96 -14.77 -5.20
N ASP A 402 -9.53 -13.91 -4.36
CA ASP A 402 -10.19 -12.66 -4.76
C ASP A 402 -9.20 -11.52 -5.03
N GLU A 403 -7.90 -11.72 -4.79
CA GLU A 403 -6.89 -10.67 -4.87
C GLU A 403 -5.79 -10.93 -5.90
N VAL A 404 -5.82 -12.07 -6.58
CA VAL A 404 -4.83 -12.42 -7.60
C VAL A 404 -5.31 -12.10 -9.00
N THR A 405 -4.36 -11.77 -9.87
CA THR A 405 -4.58 -11.54 -11.29
C THR A 405 -3.76 -12.51 -12.15
N SER A 406 -4.10 -12.58 -13.43
CA SER A 406 -3.31 -13.34 -14.40
C SER A 406 -1.97 -12.68 -14.72
N ASN A 407 -1.78 -11.42 -14.33
CA ASN A 407 -0.55 -10.65 -14.57
C ASN A 407 0.38 -10.60 -13.35
N ASP A 408 0.06 -11.32 -12.28
CA ASP A 408 0.93 -11.38 -11.11
C ASP A 408 2.22 -12.13 -11.44
N TRP A 409 3.30 -11.70 -10.82
CA TRP A 409 4.63 -12.22 -11.13
C TRP A 409 5.55 -12.22 -9.91
N ILE A 410 6.58 -13.03 -9.98
CA ILE A 410 7.61 -13.14 -8.95
C ILE A 410 8.91 -12.62 -9.54
N GLY A 411 9.58 -11.71 -8.82
CA GLY A 411 10.87 -11.16 -9.20
C GLY A 411 11.96 -11.45 -8.17
N ILE A 412 13.20 -11.47 -8.64
CA ILE A 412 14.40 -11.56 -7.81
C ILE A 412 15.12 -10.22 -7.88
N PHE A 413 15.47 -9.68 -6.72
CA PHE A 413 16.03 -8.34 -6.55
C PHE A 413 17.28 -8.39 -5.70
N LEU A 414 18.20 -7.45 -5.88
CA LEU A 414 19.19 -7.17 -4.86
C LEU A 414 18.48 -6.69 -3.59
N SER A 415 18.95 -7.10 -2.43
CA SER A 415 18.29 -6.74 -1.16
C SER A 415 18.18 -5.23 -1.01
N ASN A 416 16.99 -4.76 -0.60
CA ASN A 416 16.61 -3.34 -0.50
C ASN A 416 16.54 -2.57 -1.84
N ALA A 417 16.64 -3.23 -2.98
CA ALA A 417 16.43 -2.57 -4.27
C ALA A 417 14.94 -2.23 -4.49
N SER A 418 14.67 -1.17 -5.26
CA SER A 418 13.31 -0.81 -5.67
C SER A 418 12.69 -1.93 -6.51
N ASN A 419 11.35 -2.06 -6.49
CA ASN A 419 10.61 -3.06 -7.26
C ASN A 419 10.73 -2.91 -8.79
N GLN A 420 11.35 -1.87 -9.26
CA GLN A 420 11.67 -1.68 -10.67
C GLN A 420 13.02 -2.27 -11.08
N LEU A 421 13.87 -2.64 -10.11
CA LEU A 421 15.25 -3.10 -10.34
C LEU A 421 15.38 -4.62 -10.18
N TYR A 422 14.42 -5.37 -10.74
CA TYR A 422 14.50 -6.83 -10.76
C TYR A 422 15.60 -7.34 -11.69
N LEU A 423 16.16 -8.47 -11.31
CA LEU A 423 17.28 -9.12 -12.00
C LEU A 423 16.83 -10.34 -12.80
N ASP A 424 15.78 -11.00 -12.31
CA ASP A 424 15.10 -12.11 -12.96
C ASP A 424 13.62 -12.10 -12.55
N TYR A 425 12.75 -12.72 -13.35
CA TYR A 425 11.31 -12.75 -13.07
C TYR A 425 10.64 -13.96 -13.72
N ALA A 426 9.47 -14.32 -13.17
CA ALA A 426 8.53 -15.26 -13.77
C ALA A 426 7.09 -14.90 -13.38
N TYR A 427 6.14 -15.07 -14.30
CA TYR A 427 4.72 -14.95 -13.96
C TYR A 427 4.25 -16.16 -13.15
N VAL A 428 3.27 -15.96 -12.29
CA VAL A 428 2.76 -17.00 -11.38
C VAL A 428 2.12 -18.20 -12.09
N GLY A 429 1.80 -18.09 -13.38
CA GLY A 429 1.37 -19.20 -14.23
C GLY A 429 2.51 -20.06 -14.78
N GLY A 430 3.76 -19.69 -14.47
CA GLY A 430 4.99 -20.27 -15.01
C GLY A 430 5.40 -19.64 -16.35
N GLY A 431 6.69 -19.34 -16.49
CA GLY A 431 7.24 -18.68 -17.67
C GLY A 431 7.27 -17.15 -17.57
N GLN A 432 7.56 -16.50 -18.70
CA GLN A 432 7.79 -15.05 -18.77
C GLN A 432 6.64 -14.26 -19.38
N ASN A 433 5.53 -14.95 -19.67
CA ASN A 433 4.28 -14.35 -20.13
C ASN A 433 3.19 -14.48 -19.07
N PRO A 434 2.26 -13.51 -18.99
CA PRO A 434 1.10 -13.60 -18.12
C PRO A 434 0.34 -14.90 -18.33
N SER A 435 -0.19 -15.46 -17.27
CA SER A 435 -1.01 -16.66 -17.35
C SER A 435 -2.39 -16.33 -17.95
N SER A 436 -3.08 -17.33 -18.51
CA SER A 436 -4.45 -17.14 -19.00
C SER A 436 -5.47 -16.98 -17.88
N LYS A 437 -5.11 -17.31 -16.63
CA LYS A 437 -5.97 -17.23 -15.43
C LYS A 437 -5.13 -16.81 -14.23
N ALA A 438 -5.77 -16.20 -13.24
CA ALA A 438 -5.19 -15.99 -11.93
C ALA A 438 -4.81 -17.33 -11.26
N VAL A 439 -3.66 -17.36 -10.58
CA VAL A 439 -3.13 -18.57 -9.91
C VAL A 439 -2.86 -18.25 -8.45
N PRO A 440 -3.86 -18.40 -7.56
CA PRO A 440 -3.74 -18.01 -6.15
C PRO A 440 -2.75 -18.88 -5.37
N HIS A 441 -2.64 -20.16 -5.70
CA HIS A 441 -1.74 -21.09 -5.03
C HIS A 441 -0.87 -21.79 -6.06
N GLY A 442 0.41 -21.95 -5.74
CA GLY A 442 1.28 -22.67 -6.66
C GLY A 442 2.73 -22.67 -6.24
N ASN A 443 3.53 -23.21 -7.14
CA ASN A 443 4.96 -23.19 -7.04
C ASN A 443 5.59 -23.12 -8.44
N ILE A 444 6.79 -22.54 -8.49
CA ILE A 444 7.65 -22.56 -9.69
C ILE A 444 9.06 -22.97 -9.30
N ASN A 445 9.72 -23.67 -10.20
CA ASN A 445 11.14 -23.94 -10.09
C ASN A 445 11.90 -22.87 -10.88
N VAL A 446 12.80 -22.18 -10.22
CA VAL A 446 13.63 -21.12 -10.79
C VAL A 446 15.08 -21.50 -10.66
N THR A 447 15.88 -21.22 -11.70
CA THR A 447 17.33 -21.29 -11.66
C THR A 447 17.86 -19.88 -11.89
N THR A 448 18.65 -19.37 -10.96
CA THR A 448 19.24 -18.03 -11.05
C THR A 448 20.75 -18.10 -11.14
N TYR A 449 21.36 -17.13 -11.79
CA TYR A 449 22.81 -17.06 -12.06
C TYR A 449 23.41 -15.77 -11.46
N LEU A 450 23.08 -15.51 -10.22
CA LEU A 450 23.48 -14.31 -9.51
C LEU A 450 24.82 -14.49 -8.77
N PRO A 451 25.61 -13.42 -8.60
CA PRO A 451 26.81 -13.43 -7.78
C PRO A 451 26.48 -13.61 -6.28
N ASP A 452 27.52 -13.81 -5.46
CA ASP A 452 27.38 -13.85 -4.00
C ASP A 452 26.74 -12.57 -3.49
N GLY A 453 25.73 -12.69 -2.63
CA GLY A 453 25.06 -11.54 -2.06
C GLY A 453 23.75 -11.86 -1.37
N ALA A 454 23.14 -10.79 -0.83
CA ALA A 454 21.81 -10.83 -0.25
C ALA A 454 20.78 -10.37 -1.30
N TYR A 455 19.71 -11.15 -1.43
CA TYR A 455 18.66 -10.91 -2.42
C TYR A 455 17.29 -11.06 -1.78
N ASP A 456 16.29 -10.45 -2.42
CA ASP A 456 14.88 -10.60 -2.07
C ASP A 456 14.16 -11.28 -3.23
N VAL A 457 13.37 -12.28 -2.93
CA VAL A 457 12.35 -12.82 -3.82
C VAL A 457 11.02 -12.17 -3.45
N ARG A 458 10.36 -11.52 -4.40
CA ARG A 458 9.13 -10.76 -4.15
C ARG A 458 8.02 -11.23 -5.07
N TYR A 459 6.80 -11.35 -4.52
CA TYR A 459 5.56 -11.54 -5.28
C TYR A 459 4.99 -10.15 -5.60
N LEU A 460 4.79 -9.85 -6.88
CA LEU A 460 4.32 -8.56 -7.36
C LEU A 460 2.97 -8.70 -8.05
N ILE A 461 2.14 -7.68 -7.83
CA ILE A 461 0.76 -7.68 -8.27
C ILE A 461 0.64 -6.91 -9.57
N ASP A 462 0.03 -7.58 -10.55
CA ASP A 462 -0.25 -6.97 -11.85
C ASP A 462 0.99 -6.25 -12.41
N LYS A 463 0.81 -5.23 -13.19
CA LYS A 463 1.89 -4.44 -13.81
C LYS A 463 2.39 -3.27 -12.96
N ARG A 464 1.96 -3.18 -11.70
CA ARG A 464 2.13 -1.96 -10.86
C ARG A 464 3.44 -1.86 -10.11
N PHE A 465 4.32 -2.85 -10.17
CA PHE A 465 5.55 -2.93 -9.37
C PHE A 465 5.31 -2.76 -7.85
N VAL A 466 4.19 -3.27 -7.37
CA VAL A 466 3.85 -3.31 -5.95
C VAL A 466 4.11 -4.72 -5.43
N ALA A 467 5.04 -4.85 -4.49
CA ALA A 467 5.34 -6.15 -3.88
C ALA A 467 4.31 -6.45 -2.78
N ALA A 468 3.55 -7.53 -2.96
CA ALA A 468 2.62 -8.03 -1.96
C ALA A 468 3.32 -8.81 -0.85
N LEU A 469 4.35 -9.57 -1.22
CA LEU A 469 5.13 -10.42 -0.32
C LEU A 469 6.61 -10.37 -0.70
N GLY A 470 7.48 -10.69 0.24
CA GLY A 470 8.90 -10.82 0.00
C GLY A 470 9.57 -11.76 0.99
N VAL A 471 10.60 -12.44 0.53
CA VAL A 471 11.48 -13.30 1.34
C VAL A 471 12.92 -12.98 1.01
N SER A 472 13.71 -12.64 2.03
CA SER A 472 15.15 -12.43 1.86
C SER A 472 15.88 -13.76 1.83
N THR A 473 16.88 -13.86 1.01
CA THR A 473 17.72 -15.05 0.84
C THR A 473 19.17 -14.66 0.55
N LEU A 474 20.07 -15.60 0.73
CA LEU A 474 21.47 -15.46 0.33
C LEU A 474 21.71 -16.27 -0.93
N VAL A 475 22.49 -15.71 -1.86
CA VAL A 475 23.00 -16.45 -3.00
C VAL A 475 24.49 -16.69 -2.80
N LYS A 476 24.95 -17.91 -3.09
CA LYS A 476 26.35 -18.31 -3.07
C LYS A 476 26.74 -18.85 -4.44
N LYS A 477 27.85 -18.37 -4.96
CA LYS A 477 28.44 -18.81 -6.24
C LYS A 477 29.73 -19.59 -5.96
N GLY A 478 29.91 -20.70 -6.62
CA GLY A 478 31.02 -21.62 -6.36
C GLY A 478 32.38 -21.20 -6.94
N SER A 479 32.38 -20.43 -8.05
CA SER A 479 33.60 -19.91 -8.71
C SER A 479 33.27 -18.67 -9.53
N GLU A 480 34.23 -17.76 -9.63
CA GLU A 480 34.10 -16.57 -10.49
C GLU A 480 34.88 -16.79 -11.78
N ASP A 481 34.19 -16.81 -12.91
CA ASP A 481 34.78 -16.72 -14.25
C ASP A 481 34.91 -15.26 -14.67
N VAL A 482 35.77 -14.98 -15.67
CA VAL A 482 35.89 -13.64 -16.26
C VAL A 482 34.56 -13.19 -16.87
N ALA A 483 34.31 -11.88 -16.86
CA ALA A 483 33.02 -11.29 -17.24
C ALA A 483 32.46 -11.77 -18.59
N TRP A 484 33.30 -11.80 -19.63
CA TRP A 484 32.84 -12.23 -20.95
C TRP A 484 32.44 -13.72 -21.00
N ILE A 485 33.14 -14.61 -20.24
CA ILE A 485 32.73 -16.02 -20.12
C ILE A 485 31.36 -16.13 -19.50
N GLN A 486 31.10 -15.39 -18.42
CA GLN A 486 29.82 -15.36 -17.77
C GLN A 486 28.71 -14.88 -18.72
N ILE A 487 28.95 -13.81 -19.50
CA ILE A 487 27.98 -13.27 -20.46
C ILE A 487 27.62 -14.33 -21.50
N PHE A 488 28.62 -14.95 -22.14
CA PHE A 488 28.37 -15.99 -23.16
C PHE A 488 27.68 -17.23 -22.58
N THR A 489 28.15 -17.70 -21.42
CA THR A 489 27.51 -18.83 -20.71
C THR A 489 26.04 -18.54 -20.46
N GLY A 490 25.72 -17.33 -19.94
CA GLY A 490 24.35 -16.89 -19.73
C GLY A 490 23.54 -16.86 -21.02
N ILE A 491 24.06 -16.27 -22.10
CA ILE A 491 23.37 -16.20 -23.40
C ILE A 491 23.06 -17.59 -23.95
N PHE A 492 24.01 -18.52 -23.93
CA PHE A 492 23.74 -19.88 -24.38
C PHE A 492 22.75 -20.61 -23.50
N THR A 493 22.78 -20.36 -22.18
CA THR A 493 21.78 -20.86 -21.25
C THR A 493 20.38 -20.31 -21.57
N GLY A 494 20.25 -19.00 -21.81
CA GLY A 494 18.99 -18.34 -22.18
C GLY A 494 18.43 -18.83 -23.53
N LEU A 495 19.33 -19.14 -24.49
CA LEU A 495 19.00 -19.80 -25.75
C LEU A 495 18.67 -21.30 -25.60
N GLN A 496 18.79 -21.84 -24.38
CA GLN A 496 18.56 -23.25 -24.05
C GLN A 496 19.54 -24.23 -24.72
N PHE A 497 20.75 -23.79 -25.03
CA PHE A 497 21.79 -24.68 -25.45
C PHE A 497 22.42 -25.35 -24.22
N LYS A 498 22.46 -26.69 -24.27
CA LYS A 498 23.02 -27.50 -23.18
C LYS A 498 24.48 -27.90 -23.54
N ASP A 499 25.29 -27.99 -22.52
CA ASP A 499 26.66 -28.55 -22.61
C ASP A 499 27.64 -27.79 -23.51
N VAL A 500 27.45 -26.48 -23.71
CA VAL A 500 28.39 -25.64 -24.45
C VAL A 500 29.51 -25.17 -23.51
N ASN A 501 30.74 -25.58 -23.77
CA ASN A 501 31.90 -25.10 -23.03
C ASN A 501 32.43 -23.79 -23.66
N VAL A 502 31.93 -22.66 -23.14
CA VAL A 502 32.24 -21.31 -23.65
C VAL A 502 33.75 -21.02 -23.64
N SER A 503 34.47 -21.40 -22.59
CA SER A 503 35.91 -21.11 -22.46
C SER A 503 36.79 -21.76 -23.53
N THR A 504 36.28 -22.77 -24.18
CA THR A 504 37.05 -23.49 -25.25
C THR A 504 36.73 -23.01 -26.66
N CYS A 505 35.55 -22.43 -26.89
CA CYS A 505 35.07 -22.07 -28.22
C CYS A 505 35.05 -20.56 -28.50
N VAL A 506 35.02 -19.73 -27.46
CA VAL A 506 35.03 -18.27 -27.62
C VAL A 506 36.45 -17.75 -27.38
N LYS A 507 36.96 -16.94 -28.32
CA LYS A 507 38.25 -16.28 -28.21
C LYS A 507 38.09 -14.79 -28.49
N ASP A 508 38.86 -13.97 -27.82
CA ASP A 508 38.96 -12.52 -28.05
C ASP A 508 37.61 -11.74 -27.93
N ALA A 509 36.88 -11.97 -26.86
CA ALA A 509 35.60 -11.31 -26.60
C ALA A 509 35.62 -10.33 -25.39
N GLU A 510 36.83 -9.80 -25.06
CA GLU A 510 37.01 -8.94 -23.88
C GLU A 510 36.19 -7.62 -23.95
N GLU A 511 35.88 -7.12 -25.15
CA GLU A 511 35.13 -5.88 -25.35
C GLU A 511 33.60 -6.06 -25.24
N ILE A 512 33.10 -7.31 -25.25
CA ILE A 512 31.65 -7.57 -25.31
C ILE A 512 30.87 -6.99 -24.12
N GLU A 513 31.50 -6.95 -22.94
CA GLU A 513 30.91 -6.33 -21.76
C GLU A 513 30.62 -4.86 -22.03
N LYS A 514 31.57 -4.14 -22.60
CA LYS A 514 31.44 -2.74 -22.96
C LYS A 514 30.36 -2.51 -24.02
N ASP A 515 30.33 -3.36 -25.05
CA ASP A 515 29.34 -3.24 -26.11
C ASP A 515 27.90 -3.38 -25.59
N PHE A 516 27.66 -4.28 -24.63
CA PHE A 516 26.35 -4.39 -23.97
C PHE A 516 26.06 -3.21 -23.07
N LEU A 517 27.00 -2.74 -22.26
CA LEU A 517 26.84 -1.56 -21.40
C LEU A 517 26.51 -0.32 -22.22
N ASP A 518 27.22 -0.08 -23.32
CA ASP A 518 26.99 1.07 -24.22
C ASP A 518 25.59 0.99 -24.89
N ALA A 519 25.12 -0.21 -25.21
CA ALA A 519 23.75 -0.38 -25.72
C ALA A 519 22.68 -0.08 -24.65
N PHE A 520 22.93 -0.52 -23.41
CA PHE A 520 22.00 -0.31 -22.31
C PHE A 520 21.96 1.15 -21.83
N GLU A 521 23.11 1.86 -21.85
CA GLU A 521 23.17 3.30 -21.58
C GLU A 521 22.28 4.07 -22.56
N ASP A 522 22.36 3.75 -23.85
CA ASP A 522 21.50 4.36 -24.87
C ASP A 522 20.00 4.11 -24.61
N PHE A 523 19.62 2.91 -24.15
CA PHE A 523 18.21 2.65 -23.77
C PHE A 523 17.76 3.46 -22.56
N GLU A 524 18.64 3.68 -21.57
CA GLU A 524 18.35 4.52 -20.41
C GLU A 524 18.23 5.99 -20.76
N GLU A 525 19.05 6.47 -21.70
CA GLU A 525 19.00 7.82 -22.26
C GLU A 525 17.86 8.03 -23.25
N ARG A 526 17.01 7.01 -23.45
CA ARG A 526 15.89 7.01 -24.42
C ARG A 526 16.35 7.10 -25.89
N SER A 527 17.60 6.80 -26.17
CA SER A 527 18.19 6.71 -27.50
C SER A 527 17.94 5.32 -28.11
N ILE A 528 16.65 4.94 -28.25
CA ILE A 528 16.21 3.57 -28.55
C ILE A 528 16.85 3.01 -29.82
N TYR A 529 16.89 3.76 -30.90
CA TYR A 529 17.46 3.29 -32.16
C TYR A 529 18.97 3.00 -32.05
N SER A 530 19.69 3.89 -31.41
CA SER A 530 21.13 3.71 -31.12
C SER A 530 21.37 2.51 -30.23
N GLY A 531 20.57 2.34 -29.18
CA GLY A 531 20.63 1.18 -28.29
C GLY A 531 20.39 -0.15 -29.03
N LEU A 532 19.38 -0.20 -29.93
CA LEU A 532 19.12 -1.39 -30.77
C LEU A 532 20.28 -1.70 -31.71
N GLN A 533 20.88 -0.70 -32.33
CA GLN A 533 22.03 -0.88 -33.21
C GLN A 533 23.25 -1.43 -32.46
N LYS A 534 23.59 -0.82 -31.31
CA LYS A 534 24.68 -1.27 -30.45
C LYS A 534 24.45 -2.69 -29.92
N LEU A 535 23.18 -2.99 -29.50
CA LEU A 535 22.82 -4.35 -29.11
C LEU A 535 23.02 -5.34 -30.25
N GLY A 536 22.63 -4.96 -31.47
CA GLY A 536 22.89 -5.76 -32.67
C GLY A 536 24.38 -6.03 -32.91
N VAL A 537 25.24 -5.01 -32.69
CA VAL A 537 26.71 -5.16 -32.81
C VAL A 537 27.22 -6.13 -31.74
N ALA A 538 26.83 -5.98 -30.49
CA ALA A 538 27.22 -6.89 -29.40
C ALA A 538 26.80 -8.34 -29.67
N VAL A 539 25.52 -8.55 -30.09
CA VAL A 539 25.01 -9.90 -30.41
C VAL A 539 25.71 -10.48 -31.64
N ASN A 540 26.18 -9.65 -32.58
CA ASN A 540 26.94 -10.14 -33.76
C ASN A 540 28.29 -10.77 -33.38
N VAL A 541 28.93 -10.34 -32.32
CA VAL A 541 30.13 -10.98 -31.77
C VAL A 541 29.82 -12.42 -31.34
N ILE A 542 28.65 -12.61 -30.73
CA ILE A 542 28.18 -13.93 -30.29
C ILE A 542 27.91 -14.84 -31.47
N VAL A 543 27.27 -14.32 -32.51
CA VAL A 543 26.96 -15.08 -33.74
C VAL A 543 28.25 -15.63 -34.37
N LYS A 544 29.30 -14.83 -34.40
CA LYS A 544 30.60 -15.26 -34.91
C LYS A 544 31.21 -16.42 -34.10
N ALA A 545 31.06 -16.35 -32.76
CA ALA A 545 31.57 -17.38 -31.87
C ALA A 545 30.75 -18.69 -31.92
N MET A 546 29.46 -18.63 -32.26
CA MET A 546 28.54 -19.77 -32.26
C MET A 546 28.98 -20.90 -33.18
N SER A 547 29.60 -20.58 -34.31
CA SER A 547 30.14 -21.56 -35.25
C SER A 547 31.22 -22.44 -34.61
N ASP A 548 32.10 -21.80 -33.83
CA ASP A 548 33.22 -22.49 -33.17
C ASP A 548 32.72 -23.31 -31.95
N CYS A 549 31.56 -22.97 -31.41
CA CYS A 549 30.91 -23.68 -30.33
C CYS A 549 30.02 -24.85 -30.78
N GLY A 550 30.01 -25.20 -32.06
CA GLY A 550 29.28 -26.36 -32.59
C GLY A 550 27.75 -26.14 -32.69
N ILE A 551 27.31 -24.89 -32.72
CA ILE A 551 25.87 -24.55 -32.90
C ILE A 551 25.49 -24.78 -34.37
N SER A 552 24.31 -25.32 -34.61
CA SER A 552 23.83 -25.63 -35.96
C SER A 552 23.71 -24.38 -36.85
N GLN A 553 24.08 -24.50 -38.14
CA GLN A 553 24.05 -23.38 -39.08
C GLN A 553 22.67 -22.76 -39.22
N ASN A 554 21.60 -23.54 -39.17
CA ASN A 554 20.22 -23.03 -39.23
C ASN A 554 19.90 -22.05 -38.11
N ILE A 555 20.35 -22.32 -36.89
CA ILE A 555 20.15 -21.41 -35.73
C ILE A 555 20.99 -20.15 -35.91
N ILE A 556 22.26 -20.31 -36.33
CA ILE A 556 23.18 -19.21 -36.63
C ILE A 556 22.57 -18.27 -37.68
N ASP A 557 21.99 -18.82 -38.74
CA ASP A 557 21.36 -18.02 -39.79
C ASP A 557 20.13 -17.23 -39.30
N ARG A 558 19.32 -17.85 -38.45
CA ARG A 558 18.15 -17.17 -37.81
C ARG A 558 18.60 -16.02 -36.93
N ILE A 559 19.59 -16.23 -36.06
CA ILE A 559 20.14 -15.19 -35.20
C ILE A 559 20.84 -14.10 -36.02
N SER A 560 21.59 -14.47 -37.05
CA SER A 560 22.25 -13.52 -37.96
C SER A 560 21.24 -12.61 -38.68
N LYS A 561 20.08 -13.16 -39.05
CA LYS A 561 19.00 -12.35 -39.63
C LYS A 561 18.46 -11.36 -38.60
N PHE A 562 18.15 -11.81 -37.38
CA PHE A 562 17.72 -10.94 -36.28
C PHE A 562 18.72 -9.81 -36.00
N VAL A 563 20.02 -10.12 -35.94
CA VAL A 563 21.09 -9.13 -35.76
C VAL A 563 21.10 -8.09 -36.87
N LYS A 564 20.94 -8.52 -38.13
CA LYS A 564 20.87 -7.60 -39.28
C LYS A 564 19.66 -6.65 -39.14
N ASP A 565 18.51 -7.18 -38.72
CA ASP A 565 17.32 -6.40 -38.51
C ASP A 565 17.53 -5.35 -37.37
N LEU A 566 18.22 -5.72 -36.25
CA LEU A 566 18.61 -4.79 -35.20
C LEU A 566 19.52 -3.67 -35.68
N ILE A 567 20.58 -4.00 -36.40
CA ILE A 567 21.58 -3.03 -36.89
C ILE A 567 20.94 -2.09 -37.93
N ALA A 568 20.00 -2.59 -38.72
CA ALA A 568 19.30 -1.79 -39.74
C ALA A 568 18.26 -0.83 -39.13
N CYS A 569 17.91 -0.97 -37.87
CA CYS A 569 16.88 -0.17 -37.19
C CYS A 569 17.43 1.23 -36.84
N THR A 570 17.36 2.18 -37.77
CA THR A 570 17.85 3.56 -37.60
C THR A 570 16.74 4.56 -37.31
N ASP A 571 15.51 4.25 -37.67
CA ASP A 571 14.32 5.05 -37.47
C ASP A 571 13.05 4.18 -37.47
N LYS A 572 11.88 4.79 -37.23
CA LYS A 572 10.61 4.07 -37.20
C LYS A 572 10.27 3.33 -38.50
N GLY A 573 10.76 3.82 -39.65
CA GLY A 573 10.48 3.23 -40.96
C GLY A 573 11.37 2.03 -41.26
N SER A 574 12.59 2.03 -40.76
CA SER A 574 13.56 0.96 -40.93
C SER A 574 13.39 -0.20 -39.95
N CYS A 575 12.71 0.07 -38.81
CA CYS A 575 12.40 -0.95 -37.80
C CYS A 575 11.14 -1.77 -38.16
N VAL A 576 11.07 -2.32 -39.36
CA VAL A 576 9.88 -3.02 -39.90
C VAL A 576 9.43 -4.20 -39.05
N HIS A 577 10.34 -4.77 -38.27
CA HIS A 577 10.09 -5.92 -37.42
C HIS A 577 9.94 -5.56 -35.92
N PHE A 578 10.04 -4.25 -35.59
CA PHE A 578 9.93 -3.76 -34.21
C PHE A 578 8.87 -2.64 -34.17
N VAL A 579 7.86 -2.81 -33.33
CA VAL A 579 6.91 -1.73 -33.05
C VAL A 579 7.46 -0.93 -31.88
N ILE A 580 7.84 0.34 -32.13
CA ILE A 580 8.31 1.26 -31.10
C ILE A 580 7.17 2.22 -30.78
N ASP A 581 6.61 2.13 -29.61
CA ASP A 581 5.66 3.11 -29.09
C ASP A 581 6.39 4.14 -28.24
N ILE A 582 6.72 5.27 -28.88
CA ILE A 582 7.41 6.38 -28.21
C ILE A 582 6.50 7.12 -27.23
N SER A 583 5.17 7.01 -27.38
CA SER A 583 4.19 7.74 -26.54
C SER A 583 4.10 7.17 -25.13
N THR A 584 4.41 5.89 -24.95
CA THR A 584 4.34 5.17 -23.68
C THR A 584 5.70 4.83 -23.07
N GLU A 585 6.81 5.29 -23.68
CA GLU A 585 8.18 4.96 -23.27
C GLU A 585 8.49 3.44 -23.27
N ILE A 586 7.70 2.67 -24.00
CA ILE A 586 7.79 1.21 -24.06
C ILE A 586 8.31 0.80 -25.45
N LEU A 587 9.36 -0.02 -25.46
CA LEU A 587 9.79 -0.74 -26.63
C LEU A 587 8.81 -1.91 -26.86
N VAL A 588 7.82 -1.72 -27.73
CA VAL A 588 6.87 -2.78 -28.08
C VAL A 588 7.44 -3.59 -29.23
N LEU A 589 8.06 -4.71 -28.92
CA LEU A 589 8.50 -5.69 -29.89
C LEU A 589 7.40 -6.74 -30.06
N TYR A 590 6.49 -6.57 -31.03
CA TYR A 590 5.36 -7.47 -31.36
C TYR A 590 4.28 -7.69 -30.28
N GLU A 591 3.19 -8.39 -30.61
CA GLU A 591 2.03 -8.67 -29.72
C GLU A 591 2.37 -9.42 -28.41
N ASN A 592 3.57 -10.05 -28.31
CA ASN A 592 4.08 -10.70 -27.09
C ASN A 592 5.11 -9.85 -26.33
N SER A 593 4.94 -8.53 -26.33
CA SER A 593 5.93 -7.54 -25.93
C SER A 593 6.34 -7.51 -24.45
N TYR A 594 5.57 -8.14 -23.55
CA TYR A 594 5.89 -8.12 -22.12
C TYR A 594 7.16 -8.89 -21.77
N GLU A 595 7.35 -10.06 -22.38
CA GLU A 595 8.52 -10.92 -22.18
C GLU A 595 9.81 -10.19 -22.56
N ILE A 596 9.87 -9.67 -23.78
CA ILE A 596 11.07 -9.01 -24.29
C ILE A 596 11.41 -7.74 -23.50
N TYR A 597 10.41 -6.92 -23.17
CA TYR A 597 10.62 -5.74 -22.34
C TYR A 597 11.13 -6.10 -20.94
N GLY A 598 10.52 -7.13 -20.33
CA GLY A 598 10.93 -7.64 -19.01
C GLY A 598 12.40 -8.11 -19.03
N ASP A 599 12.78 -8.88 -20.02
CA ASP A 599 14.15 -9.39 -20.17
C ASP A 599 15.18 -8.30 -20.48
N ILE A 600 14.84 -7.28 -21.29
CA ILE A 600 15.71 -6.11 -21.52
C ILE A 600 15.98 -5.40 -20.19
N ARG A 601 14.95 -5.13 -19.42
CA ARG A 601 15.07 -4.43 -18.15
C ARG A 601 15.86 -5.24 -17.11
N ALA A 602 15.58 -6.54 -17.03
CA ALA A 602 16.33 -7.45 -16.17
C ALA A 602 17.82 -7.55 -16.58
N SER A 603 18.12 -7.53 -17.89
CA SER A 603 19.49 -7.49 -18.39
C SER A 603 20.21 -6.24 -17.93
N ILE A 604 19.63 -5.05 -18.17
CA ILE A 604 20.21 -3.76 -17.74
C ILE A 604 20.53 -3.78 -16.25
N ASN A 605 19.56 -4.18 -15.42
CA ASN A 605 19.75 -4.22 -13.98
C ASN A 605 20.84 -5.21 -13.56
N SER A 606 20.91 -6.38 -14.20
CA SER A 606 21.92 -7.40 -13.92
C SER A 606 23.33 -6.93 -14.26
N PHE A 607 23.52 -6.27 -15.41
CA PHE A 607 24.84 -5.72 -15.78
C PHE A 607 25.30 -4.61 -14.84
N LYS A 608 24.39 -3.76 -14.37
CA LYS A 608 24.70 -2.71 -13.39
C LYS A 608 25.30 -3.22 -12.08
N ILE A 609 24.87 -4.38 -11.63
CA ILE A 609 25.40 -5.02 -10.41
C ILE A 609 26.46 -6.08 -10.71
N LYS A 610 26.95 -6.15 -11.95
CA LYS A 610 27.94 -7.13 -12.43
C LYS A 610 27.48 -8.59 -12.33
N ALA A 611 26.18 -8.83 -12.35
CA ALA A 611 25.59 -10.17 -12.48
C ALA A 611 25.60 -10.60 -13.96
N TYR A 612 26.80 -10.73 -14.54
CA TYR A 612 27.02 -10.89 -15.99
C TYR A 612 26.35 -12.14 -16.55
N GLU A 613 26.41 -13.26 -15.84
CA GLU A 613 25.78 -14.50 -16.27
C GLU A 613 24.25 -14.38 -16.32
N GLN A 614 23.63 -13.80 -15.29
CA GLN A 614 22.19 -13.54 -15.28
C GLN A 614 21.79 -12.55 -16.39
N GLY A 615 22.57 -11.50 -16.60
CA GLY A 615 22.36 -10.56 -17.69
C GLY A 615 22.43 -11.26 -19.05
N GLY A 616 23.37 -12.15 -19.22
CA GLY A 616 23.51 -13.01 -20.42
C GLY A 616 22.29 -13.93 -20.63
N VAL A 617 21.76 -14.56 -19.57
CA VAL A 617 20.54 -15.39 -19.63
C VAL A 617 19.36 -14.58 -20.18
N ASN A 618 19.16 -13.38 -19.65
CA ASN A 618 18.07 -12.52 -20.10
C ASN A 618 18.24 -12.12 -21.59
N ILE A 619 19.47 -11.80 -22.04
CA ILE A 619 19.75 -11.52 -23.45
C ILE A 619 19.48 -12.78 -24.31
N GLY A 620 19.89 -13.95 -23.88
CA GLY A 620 19.62 -15.21 -24.57
C GLY A 620 18.12 -15.48 -24.74
N ARG A 621 17.32 -15.18 -23.73
CA ARG A 621 15.85 -15.25 -23.78
C ARG A 621 15.27 -14.28 -24.81
N ILE A 622 15.75 -13.02 -24.85
CA ILE A 622 15.34 -12.02 -25.86
C ILE A 622 15.61 -12.56 -27.27
N ILE A 623 16.82 -13.03 -27.50
CA ILE A 623 17.21 -13.57 -28.83
C ILE A 623 16.29 -14.74 -29.19
N LYS A 624 16.06 -15.67 -28.27
CA LYS A 624 15.19 -16.82 -28.47
C LYS A 624 13.76 -16.41 -28.80
N ALA A 625 13.18 -15.54 -28.01
CA ALA A 625 11.82 -15.02 -28.24
C ALA A 625 11.70 -14.38 -29.64
N CYS A 626 12.69 -13.59 -30.06
CA CYS A 626 12.71 -12.95 -31.39
C CYS A 626 12.89 -13.93 -32.57
N ILE A 627 13.66 -15.00 -32.41
CA ILE A 627 13.85 -15.97 -33.48
C ILE A 627 12.72 -17.01 -33.58
N ASP A 628 11.98 -17.26 -32.51
CA ASP A 628 10.86 -18.22 -32.46
C ASP A 628 9.51 -17.60 -32.88
N LEU A 629 9.44 -16.28 -33.08
CA LEU A 629 8.25 -15.62 -33.59
C LEU A 629 7.87 -16.12 -34.98
N PRO A 630 6.60 -16.45 -35.27
CA PRO A 630 6.12 -16.71 -36.62
C PRO A 630 6.32 -15.45 -37.48
N ARG A 631 7.06 -15.59 -38.55
CA ARG A 631 7.40 -14.51 -39.51
C ARG A 631 6.48 -14.54 -40.69
#